data_d73ef3b26b5bbd1aafaf7b8d480a3a62
#
_entry.id   d73ef3b26b5bbd1aafaf7b8d480a3a62
#
_cell.length_a   1.000
_cell.length_b   1.000
_cell.length_c   1.000
_cell.angle_alpha   90.00
_cell.angle_beta   90.00
_cell.angle_gamma   90.00
#
_symmetry.space_group_name_H-M   'P 1'
#
loop_
_entity.id
_entity.type
_entity.pdbx_description
1 polymer ?
#
loop_
_entity_poly.entity_id
_entity_poly.type
_entity_poly.pdbx_seq_one_letter_code
_entity_poly.pdbx_strand_id
1 'polypeptide(L)'
;GCGVAGEESLQKAVSNGVEVNLIDLSEQRLSQLKSKYGDEKINYIVSTPDSIADSIKDSDLILGSVYSLGKNAPKVVTDNMLDAVKPGAVMVDISIDQGGCFETSSPTTHDDPTFIHKDIVHYCVTNMPGAVPLTASNALNRATISYIHELTNKGIDRALNENQYLKDGLNIDNKDVPNILVREALDSLLN
;
A
#
# COMPACT_ATOMS: atom_id res chain seq x y z
N GLY A 1 3.37 0.76 -6.83
CA GLY A 1 3.54 -0.48 -6.04
C GLY A 1 2.53 -1.55 -6.39
N CYS A 2 3.00 -2.77 -6.61
CA CYS A 2 2.18 -3.90 -7.09
C CYS A 2 2.05 -5.01 -6.03
N GLY A 3 2.00 -4.62 -4.76
CA GLY A 3 1.65 -5.50 -3.66
C GLY A 3 0.19 -5.96 -3.73
N VAL A 4 -0.38 -6.42 -2.62
CA VAL A 4 -1.78 -6.92 -2.57
C VAL A 4 -2.76 -5.84 -3.03
N ALA A 5 -2.70 -4.64 -2.45
CA ALA A 5 -3.63 -3.55 -2.81
C ALA A 5 -3.46 -3.09 -4.26
N GLY A 6 -2.21 -2.99 -4.75
CA GLY A 6 -1.93 -2.62 -6.14
C GLY A 6 -2.43 -3.67 -7.15
N GLU A 7 -2.28 -4.96 -6.85
CA GLU A 7 -2.81 -6.02 -7.71
C GLU A 7 -4.34 -6.05 -7.75
N GLU A 8 -5.01 -5.86 -6.61
CA GLU A 8 -6.48 -5.76 -6.58
C GLU A 8 -6.98 -4.54 -7.38
N SER A 9 -6.26 -3.42 -7.30
CA SER A 9 -6.55 -2.24 -8.12
C SER A 9 -6.36 -2.52 -9.61
N LEU A 10 -5.26 -3.20 -9.98
CA LEU A 10 -5.00 -3.63 -11.35
C LEU A 10 -6.13 -4.51 -11.88
N GLN A 11 -6.58 -5.51 -11.09
CA GLN A 11 -7.67 -6.40 -11.50
C GLN A 11 -8.95 -5.61 -11.80
N LYS A 12 -9.26 -4.59 -10.99
CA LYS A 12 -10.42 -3.72 -11.22
C LYS A 12 -10.26 -2.87 -12.47
N ALA A 13 -9.09 -2.29 -12.69
CA ALA A 13 -8.81 -1.49 -13.89
C ALA A 13 -8.94 -2.34 -15.16
N VAL A 14 -8.32 -3.51 -15.21
CA VAL A 14 -8.40 -4.45 -16.34
C VAL A 14 -9.83 -4.88 -16.62
N SER A 15 -10.62 -5.23 -15.58
CA SER A 15 -12.02 -5.64 -15.75
C SER A 15 -12.92 -4.51 -16.31
N ASN A 16 -12.50 -3.26 -16.17
CA ASN A 16 -13.18 -2.09 -16.74
C ASN A 16 -12.56 -1.60 -18.06
N GLY A 17 -11.59 -2.33 -18.62
CA GLY A 17 -10.97 -2.01 -19.91
C GLY A 17 -10.09 -0.76 -19.90
N VAL A 18 -9.61 -0.34 -18.73
CA VAL A 18 -8.76 0.83 -18.52
C VAL A 18 -7.34 0.51 -18.96
N GLU A 19 -6.65 1.48 -19.57
CA GLU A 19 -5.21 1.41 -19.83
C GLU A 19 -4.44 1.66 -18.54
N VAL A 20 -3.42 0.84 -18.25
CA VAL A 20 -2.69 0.88 -16.99
C VAL A 20 -1.19 0.97 -17.18
N ASN A 21 -0.57 1.97 -16.57
CA ASN A 21 0.86 1.98 -16.31
C ASN A 21 1.11 1.33 -14.94
N LEU A 22 1.60 0.11 -14.93
CA LEU A 22 1.84 -0.66 -13.72
C LEU A 22 3.30 -0.55 -13.32
N ILE A 23 3.59 0.09 -12.19
CA ILE A 23 4.94 0.47 -11.78
C ILE A 23 5.32 -0.24 -10.48
N ASP A 24 6.45 -0.93 -10.47
CA ASP A 24 7.02 -1.56 -9.27
C ASP A 24 8.56 -1.59 -9.34
N LEU A 25 9.22 -1.66 -8.19
CA LEU A 25 10.67 -1.84 -8.09
C LEU A 25 11.11 -3.25 -8.50
N SER A 26 10.24 -4.25 -8.33
CA SER A 26 10.55 -5.66 -8.56
C SER A 26 10.20 -6.09 -9.98
N GLU A 27 11.20 -6.25 -10.82
CA GLU A 27 11.06 -6.84 -12.16
C GLU A 27 10.43 -8.24 -12.09
N GLN A 28 10.77 -9.03 -11.07
CA GLN A 28 10.18 -10.34 -10.86
C GLN A 28 8.68 -10.24 -10.63
N ARG A 29 8.24 -9.27 -9.82
CA ARG A 29 6.81 -9.04 -9.56
C ARG A 29 6.07 -8.60 -10.82
N LEU A 30 6.64 -7.69 -11.57
CA LEU A 30 6.11 -7.25 -12.87
C LEU A 30 5.96 -8.43 -13.85
N SER A 31 6.97 -9.30 -13.94
CA SER A 31 6.93 -10.51 -14.79
C SER A 31 5.84 -11.49 -14.37
N GLN A 32 5.64 -11.70 -13.07
CA GLN A 32 4.54 -12.54 -12.54
C GLN A 32 3.17 -11.97 -12.93
N LEU A 33 2.98 -10.66 -12.77
CA LEU A 33 1.73 -10.00 -13.11
C LEU A 33 1.49 -10.00 -14.63
N LYS A 34 2.53 -9.83 -15.44
CA LYS A 34 2.44 -9.95 -16.89
C LYS A 34 2.01 -11.35 -17.32
N SER A 35 2.54 -12.39 -16.68
CA SER A 35 2.14 -13.77 -16.94
C SER A 35 0.68 -14.05 -16.57
N LYS A 36 0.15 -13.34 -15.56
CA LYS A 36 -1.23 -13.50 -15.07
C LYS A 36 -2.28 -12.71 -15.86
N TYR A 37 -1.95 -11.46 -16.22
CA TYR A 37 -2.89 -10.51 -16.81
C TYR A 37 -2.65 -10.22 -18.30
N GLY A 38 -1.54 -10.69 -18.87
CA GLY A 38 -1.14 -10.36 -20.24
C GLY A 38 -0.58 -8.95 -20.38
N ASP A 39 -0.49 -8.46 -21.61
CA ASP A 39 0.06 -7.12 -21.92
C ASP A 39 -0.91 -6.25 -22.73
N GLU A 40 -2.13 -6.71 -22.95
CA GLU A 40 -3.15 -5.88 -23.58
C GLU A 40 -3.55 -4.74 -22.64
N LYS A 41 -3.28 -3.49 -23.03
CA LYS A 41 -3.55 -2.27 -22.27
C LYS A 41 -2.81 -2.13 -20.92
N ILE A 42 -1.76 -2.94 -20.68
CA ILE A 42 -0.96 -2.83 -19.47
C ILE A 42 0.50 -2.62 -19.84
N ASN A 43 1.07 -1.49 -19.43
CA ASN A 43 2.49 -1.21 -19.53
C ASN A 43 3.17 -1.59 -18.22
N TYR A 44 4.08 -2.54 -18.23
CA TYR A 44 4.85 -2.98 -17.06
C TYR A 44 6.15 -2.19 -16.99
N ILE A 45 6.31 -1.38 -15.95
CA ILE A 45 7.37 -0.37 -15.87
C ILE A 45 8.17 -0.57 -14.58
N VAL A 46 9.48 -0.69 -14.70
CA VAL A 46 10.37 -0.70 -13.53
C VAL A 46 10.43 0.71 -12.94
N SER A 47 10.25 0.79 -11.63
CA SER A 47 10.15 2.05 -10.91
C SER A 47 11.49 2.77 -10.84
N THR A 48 11.55 3.95 -11.43
CA THR A 48 12.59 4.96 -11.24
C THR A 48 11.91 6.32 -11.10
N PRO A 49 12.58 7.37 -10.58
CA PRO A 49 12.00 8.70 -10.55
C PRO A 49 11.53 9.17 -11.92
N ASP A 50 12.33 8.95 -12.97
CA ASP A 50 12.00 9.36 -14.34
C ASP A 50 10.81 8.57 -14.89
N SER A 51 10.77 7.25 -14.72
CA SER A 51 9.67 6.42 -15.20
C SER A 51 8.35 6.73 -14.51
N ILE A 52 8.38 7.08 -13.21
CA ILE A 52 7.21 7.56 -12.48
C ILE A 52 6.75 8.91 -13.05
N ALA A 53 7.66 9.88 -13.15
CA ALA A 53 7.35 11.21 -13.66
C ALA A 53 6.74 11.15 -15.08
N ASP A 54 7.30 10.33 -15.96
CA ASP A 54 6.77 10.14 -17.32
C ASP A 54 5.39 9.47 -17.33
N SER A 55 5.17 8.50 -16.46
CA SER A 55 3.90 7.75 -16.43
C SER A 55 2.73 8.55 -15.88
N ILE A 56 2.98 9.51 -14.98
CA ILE A 56 1.89 10.27 -14.34
C ILE A 56 1.40 11.45 -15.14
N LYS A 57 2.17 11.96 -16.11
CA LYS A 57 1.85 13.18 -16.90
C LYS A 57 0.46 13.13 -17.51
N ASP A 58 0.13 12.03 -18.17
CA ASP A 58 -1.10 11.83 -18.92
C ASP A 58 -2.13 10.97 -18.18
N SER A 59 -1.86 10.60 -16.93
CA SER A 59 -2.73 9.75 -16.13
C SER A 59 -3.95 10.53 -15.62
N ASP A 60 -5.14 9.91 -15.71
CA ASP A 60 -6.37 10.44 -15.10
C ASP A 60 -6.46 10.06 -13.63
N LEU A 61 -5.93 8.88 -13.27
CA LEU A 61 -5.94 8.33 -11.92
C LEU A 61 -4.56 7.77 -11.56
N ILE A 62 -4.03 8.23 -10.45
CA ILE A 62 -2.73 7.81 -9.91
C ILE A 62 -2.97 7.14 -8.56
N LEU A 63 -2.66 5.85 -8.45
CA LEU A 63 -2.82 5.08 -7.23
C LEU A 63 -1.46 4.81 -6.59
N GLY A 64 -1.25 5.28 -5.38
CA GLY A 64 -0.08 4.99 -4.56
C GLY A 64 -0.38 3.85 -3.59
N SER A 65 0.34 2.72 -3.72
CA SER A 65 0.19 1.55 -2.83
C SER A 65 1.56 0.95 -2.47
N VAL A 66 2.48 1.82 -2.09
CA VAL A 66 3.83 1.43 -1.69
C VAL A 66 3.84 1.07 -0.21
N TYR A 67 4.30 -0.12 0.11
CA TYR A 67 4.40 -0.62 1.47
C TYR A 67 5.86 -0.73 1.90
N SER A 68 6.18 -0.23 3.09
CA SER A 68 7.49 -0.42 3.73
C SER A 68 7.30 -1.04 5.11
N LEU A 69 7.86 -2.23 5.30
CA LEU A 69 7.69 -2.98 6.55
C LEU A 69 8.33 -2.23 7.73
N GLY A 70 7.52 -1.89 8.75
CA GLY A 70 7.98 -1.23 9.98
C GLY A 70 8.52 0.19 9.81
N LYS A 71 8.34 0.82 8.64
CA LYS A 71 8.82 2.18 8.33
C LYS A 71 7.74 2.98 7.64
N ASN A 72 7.91 4.29 7.58
CA ASN A 72 7.08 5.15 6.75
C ASN A 72 7.21 4.76 5.27
N ALA A 73 6.14 4.90 4.50
CA ALA A 73 6.18 4.71 3.06
C ALA A 73 7.18 5.70 2.42
N PRO A 74 8.02 5.26 1.48
CA PRO A 74 8.90 6.18 0.76
C PRO A 74 8.08 7.13 -0.11
N LYS A 75 8.53 8.38 -0.22
CA LYS A 75 7.93 9.36 -1.13
C LYS A 75 8.37 9.07 -2.56
N VAL A 76 7.47 8.53 -3.37
CA VAL A 76 7.76 8.12 -4.76
C VAL A 76 7.29 9.14 -5.79
N VAL A 77 6.34 10.01 -5.45
CA VAL A 77 5.92 11.16 -6.26
C VAL A 77 6.24 12.43 -5.48
N THR A 78 7.09 13.28 -6.04
CA THR A 78 7.46 14.56 -5.45
C THR A 78 6.51 15.67 -5.88
N ASP A 79 6.48 16.78 -5.13
CA ASP A 79 5.66 17.94 -5.46
C ASP A 79 6.00 18.52 -6.86
N ASN A 80 7.29 18.55 -7.22
CA ASN A 80 7.75 19.05 -8.51
C ASN A 80 7.26 18.19 -9.70
N MET A 81 7.09 16.88 -9.51
CA MET A 81 6.55 16.01 -10.57
C MET A 81 5.11 16.37 -10.93
N LEU A 82 4.35 16.98 -10.01
CA LEU A 82 2.97 17.36 -10.21
C LEU A 82 2.81 18.54 -11.18
N ASP A 83 3.84 19.34 -11.42
CA ASP A 83 3.80 20.46 -12.38
C ASP A 83 3.52 19.99 -13.83
N ALA A 84 3.81 18.71 -14.12
CA ALA A 84 3.58 18.11 -15.44
C ALA A 84 2.30 17.26 -15.51
N VAL A 85 1.60 17.05 -14.39
CA VAL A 85 0.37 16.25 -14.35
C VAL A 85 -0.80 17.11 -14.82
N LYS A 86 -1.69 16.50 -15.61
CA LYS A 86 -2.85 17.24 -16.17
C LYS A 86 -3.81 17.69 -15.06
N PRO A 87 -4.36 18.91 -15.17
CA PRO A 87 -5.36 19.39 -14.24
C PRO A 87 -6.59 18.47 -14.19
N GLY A 88 -7.14 18.27 -13.00
CA GLY A 88 -8.29 17.40 -12.77
C GLY A 88 -7.94 15.92 -12.61
N ALA A 89 -6.68 15.53 -12.73
CA ALA A 89 -6.24 14.18 -12.36
C ALA A 89 -6.53 13.90 -10.88
N VAL A 90 -6.71 12.62 -10.55
CA VAL A 90 -6.99 12.17 -9.18
C VAL A 90 -5.82 11.33 -8.65
N MET A 91 -5.33 11.68 -7.49
CA MET A 91 -4.30 10.93 -6.76
C MET A 91 -4.91 10.28 -5.52
N VAL A 92 -4.79 8.96 -5.42
CA VAL A 92 -5.27 8.18 -4.27
C VAL A 92 -4.07 7.56 -3.56
N ASP A 93 -3.84 7.94 -2.32
CA ASP A 93 -2.74 7.40 -1.51
C ASP A 93 -3.25 6.32 -0.56
N ILE A 94 -3.14 5.06 -0.99
CA ILE A 94 -3.52 3.89 -0.17
C ILE A 94 -2.53 3.69 0.98
N SER A 95 -1.33 4.25 0.87
CA SER A 95 -0.26 4.16 1.87
C SER A 95 -0.36 5.25 2.94
N ILE A 96 -1.45 6.02 2.98
CA ILE A 96 -1.60 7.19 3.86
C ILE A 96 -1.41 6.85 5.33
N ASP A 97 -1.87 5.67 5.79
CA ASP A 97 -1.71 5.22 7.18
C ASP A 97 -0.23 4.99 7.57
N GLN A 98 0.65 4.89 6.58
CA GLN A 98 2.11 4.81 6.74
C GLN A 98 2.82 6.13 6.38
N GLY A 99 2.14 7.25 6.51
CA GLY A 99 2.65 8.57 6.18
C GLY A 99 2.51 8.98 4.72
N GLY A 100 1.90 8.13 3.88
CA GLY A 100 1.67 8.36 2.47
C GLY A 100 2.92 8.20 1.59
N CYS A 101 2.72 7.84 0.34
CA CYS A 101 3.81 7.67 -0.63
C CYS A 101 3.95 8.82 -1.65
N PHE A 102 3.09 9.83 -1.58
CA PHE A 102 3.25 11.08 -2.29
C PHE A 102 3.77 12.16 -1.32
N GLU A 103 4.65 13.04 -1.78
CA GLU A 103 5.19 14.13 -0.96
C GLU A 103 4.08 15.08 -0.49
N THR A 104 3.08 15.30 -1.33
CA THR A 104 1.93 16.19 -1.09
C THR A 104 0.78 15.52 -0.33
N SER A 105 0.87 14.23 0.02
CA SER A 105 -0.18 13.54 0.77
C SER A 105 -0.35 14.13 2.17
N SER A 106 -1.59 14.41 2.51
CA SER A 106 -2.02 14.83 3.84
C SER A 106 -3.25 14.02 4.25
N PRO A 107 -3.29 13.44 5.46
CA PRO A 107 -4.42 12.62 5.89
C PRO A 107 -5.74 13.37 5.84
N THR A 108 -6.77 12.73 5.27
CA THR A 108 -8.15 13.21 5.22
C THR A 108 -9.09 12.24 5.93
N THR A 109 -10.35 12.62 6.05
CA THR A 109 -11.38 11.83 6.74
C THR A 109 -12.47 11.40 5.76
N HIS A 110 -13.34 10.47 6.18
CA HIS A 110 -14.50 10.10 5.36
C HIS A 110 -15.53 11.24 5.20
N ASP A 111 -15.57 12.19 6.13
CA ASP A 111 -16.48 13.35 6.07
C ASP A 111 -15.94 14.46 5.16
N ASP A 112 -14.61 14.60 5.06
CA ASP A 112 -13.91 15.55 4.19
C ASP A 112 -12.79 14.81 3.46
N PRO A 113 -13.11 14.03 2.38
CA PRO A 113 -12.23 13.01 1.85
C PRO A 113 -11.15 13.50 0.89
N THR A 114 -11.29 14.71 0.37
CA THR A 114 -10.41 15.21 -0.70
C THR A 114 -9.94 16.63 -0.47
N PHE A 115 -8.77 16.95 -1.02
CA PHE A 115 -8.31 18.32 -1.17
C PHE A 115 -7.71 18.51 -2.56
N ILE A 116 -7.55 19.76 -2.98
CA ILE A 116 -6.94 20.11 -4.27
C ILE A 116 -5.56 20.71 -4.03
N HIS A 117 -4.55 20.21 -4.73
CA HIS A 117 -3.22 20.76 -4.79
C HIS A 117 -2.73 20.79 -6.24
N LYS A 118 -2.28 21.92 -6.76
CA LYS A 118 -1.88 22.12 -8.18
C LYS A 118 -2.94 21.64 -9.18
N ASP A 119 -4.21 21.95 -8.93
CA ASP A 119 -5.36 21.51 -9.74
C ASP A 119 -5.54 19.99 -9.83
N ILE A 120 -4.89 19.21 -8.94
CA ILE A 120 -4.98 17.77 -8.83
C ILE A 120 -5.76 17.42 -7.56
N VAL A 121 -6.74 16.53 -7.69
CA VAL A 121 -7.54 16.04 -6.56
C VAL A 121 -6.78 14.99 -5.80
N HIS A 122 -6.55 15.21 -4.50
CA HIS A 122 -5.95 14.24 -3.60
C HIS A 122 -7.02 13.56 -2.74
N TYR A 123 -7.03 12.23 -2.73
CA TYR A 123 -7.84 11.40 -1.84
C TYR A 123 -6.89 10.62 -0.93
N CYS A 124 -6.83 11.02 0.34
CA CYS A 124 -5.88 10.50 1.32
C CYS A 124 -6.61 10.10 2.61
N VAL A 125 -7.79 9.48 2.49
CA VAL A 125 -8.61 9.07 3.63
C VAL A 125 -7.90 7.98 4.42
N THR A 126 -7.69 8.24 5.70
CA THR A 126 -7.18 7.21 6.63
C THR A 126 -8.24 6.13 6.84
N ASN A 127 -7.79 4.88 6.98
CA ASN A 127 -8.71 3.74 7.13
C ASN A 127 -9.76 3.66 6.00
N MET A 128 -9.32 3.71 4.74
CA MET A 128 -10.20 3.55 3.57
C MET A 128 -11.16 2.36 3.68
N PRO A 129 -10.78 1.18 4.27
CA PRO A 129 -11.70 0.07 4.48
C PRO A 129 -12.92 0.41 5.33
N GLY A 130 -12.86 1.46 6.14
CA GLY A 130 -13.98 1.99 6.93
C GLY A 130 -15.18 2.46 6.10
N ALA A 131 -14.99 2.77 4.81
CA ALA A 131 -16.08 3.10 3.88
C ALA A 131 -16.95 1.88 3.51
N VAL A 132 -16.41 0.66 3.69
CA VAL A 132 -17.10 -0.61 3.40
C VAL A 132 -16.96 -1.59 4.59
N PRO A 133 -17.45 -1.21 5.79
CA PRO A 133 -17.07 -1.85 7.04
C PRO A 133 -17.47 -3.32 7.12
N LEU A 134 -18.63 -3.69 6.61
CA LEU A 134 -19.09 -5.09 6.60
C LEU A 134 -18.15 -5.98 5.74
N THR A 135 -17.81 -5.52 4.55
CA THR A 135 -16.92 -6.27 3.64
C THR A 135 -15.52 -6.36 4.21
N ALA A 136 -14.98 -5.24 4.70
CA ALA A 136 -13.64 -5.18 5.26
C ALA A 136 -13.49 -6.04 6.51
N SER A 137 -14.44 -5.98 7.46
CA SER A 137 -14.42 -6.79 8.67
C SER A 137 -14.53 -8.28 8.39
N ASN A 138 -15.40 -8.68 7.46
CA ASN A 138 -15.52 -10.08 7.05
C ASN A 138 -14.24 -10.60 6.39
N ALA A 139 -13.60 -9.79 5.54
CA ALA A 139 -12.35 -10.16 4.88
C ALA A 139 -11.21 -10.30 5.90
N LEU A 140 -11.08 -9.34 6.81
CA LEU A 140 -10.07 -9.38 7.87
C LEU A 140 -10.27 -10.59 8.80
N ASN A 141 -11.51 -10.85 9.22
CA ASN A 141 -11.82 -12.00 10.06
C ASN A 141 -11.43 -13.33 9.38
N ARG A 142 -11.78 -13.51 8.09
CA ARG A 142 -11.39 -14.71 7.33
C ARG A 142 -9.88 -14.88 7.23
N ALA A 143 -9.14 -13.79 7.10
CA ALA A 143 -7.67 -13.82 7.01
C ALA A 143 -7.00 -14.13 8.36
N THR A 144 -7.61 -13.76 9.49
CA THR A 144 -6.99 -13.82 10.82
C THR A 144 -7.47 -14.97 11.69
N ILE A 145 -8.68 -15.48 11.46
CA ILE A 145 -9.33 -16.46 12.35
C ILE A 145 -8.51 -17.75 12.55
N SER A 146 -7.80 -18.22 11.52
CA SER A 146 -6.94 -19.40 11.59
C SER A 146 -5.80 -19.23 12.60
N TYR A 147 -5.21 -18.04 12.65
CA TYR A 147 -4.14 -17.72 13.62
C TYR A 147 -4.68 -17.66 15.04
N ILE A 148 -5.90 -17.11 15.22
CA ILE A 148 -6.57 -17.08 16.53
C ILE A 148 -6.85 -18.51 17.01
N HIS A 149 -7.36 -19.39 16.15
CA HIS A 149 -7.58 -20.80 16.47
C HIS A 149 -6.27 -21.52 16.81
N GLU A 150 -5.20 -21.22 16.10
CA GLU A 150 -3.89 -21.82 16.39
C GLU A 150 -3.38 -21.40 17.78
N LEU A 151 -3.42 -20.11 18.09
CA LEU A 151 -3.04 -19.59 19.41
C LEU A 151 -3.88 -20.19 20.54
N THR A 152 -5.20 -20.29 20.35
CA THR A 152 -6.11 -20.81 21.39
C THR A 152 -5.98 -22.31 21.61
N ASN A 153 -5.74 -23.07 20.55
CA ASN A 153 -5.65 -24.54 20.63
C ASN A 153 -4.28 -25.04 21.11
N LYS A 154 -3.19 -24.34 20.75
CA LYS A 154 -1.82 -24.77 21.05
C LYS A 154 -1.21 -24.04 22.24
N GLY A 155 -1.75 -22.89 22.64
CA GLY A 155 -1.11 -21.92 23.52
C GLY A 155 -0.05 -21.09 22.80
N ILE A 156 0.34 -19.96 23.41
CA ILE A 156 1.21 -18.95 22.78
C ILE A 156 2.56 -19.55 22.40
N ASP A 157 3.26 -20.16 23.34
CA ASP A 157 4.64 -20.62 23.14
C ASP A 157 4.76 -21.66 22.00
N ARG A 158 3.82 -22.61 21.99
CA ARG A 158 3.83 -23.65 20.97
C ARG A 158 3.42 -23.10 19.60
N ALA A 159 2.42 -22.22 19.54
CA ALA A 159 1.99 -21.61 18.30
C ALA A 159 3.10 -20.76 17.66
N LEU A 160 3.82 -19.95 18.45
CA LEU A 160 4.96 -19.16 17.98
C LEU A 160 6.12 -20.03 17.50
N ASN A 161 6.36 -21.17 18.14
CA ASN A 161 7.44 -22.10 17.73
C ASN A 161 7.11 -22.87 16.45
N GLU A 162 5.84 -23.19 16.21
CA GLU A 162 5.41 -24.00 15.07
C GLU A 162 4.97 -23.15 13.84
N ASN A 163 4.67 -21.87 14.03
CA ASN A 163 4.20 -20.97 12.97
C ASN A 163 5.08 -19.74 12.84
N GLN A 164 5.88 -19.69 11.78
CA GLN A 164 6.80 -18.59 11.52
C GLN A 164 6.06 -17.24 11.33
N TYR A 165 4.88 -17.22 10.74
CA TYR A 165 4.11 -15.97 10.55
C TYR A 165 3.65 -15.36 11.88
N LEU A 166 3.24 -16.20 12.84
CA LEU A 166 2.93 -15.75 14.19
C LEU A 166 4.17 -15.24 14.91
N LYS A 167 5.30 -15.93 14.73
CA LYS A 167 6.58 -15.51 15.30
C LYS A 167 7.06 -14.17 14.74
N ASP A 168 6.95 -13.97 13.42
CA ASP A 168 7.33 -12.73 12.75
C ASP A 168 6.41 -11.55 13.16
N GLY A 169 5.16 -11.85 13.54
CA GLY A 169 4.21 -10.88 14.07
C GLY A 169 4.39 -10.53 15.55
N LEU A 170 5.30 -11.20 16.27
CA LEU A 170 5.53 -10.95 17.69
C LEU A 170 6.34 -9.66 17.89
N ASN A 171 5.67 -8.59 18.26
CA ASN A 171 6.29 -7.28 18.45
C ASN A 171 6.88 -7.09 19.85
N ILE A 172 6.15 -7.51 20.88
CA ILE A 172 6.55 -7.36 22.29
C ILE A 172 6.29 -8.67 23.02
N ASP A 173 7.28 -9.13 23.77
CA ASP A 173 7.20 -10.27 24.68
C ASP A 173 7.84 -9.92 26.04
N ASN A 174 7.05 -9.93 27.12
CA ASN A 174 7.51 -9.69 28.50
C ASN A 174 8.43 -8.45 28.64
N LYS A 175 8.13 -7.33 27.98
CA LYS A 175 8.89 -6.07 27.90
C LYS A 175 10.09 -6.09 26.94
N ASP A 176 10.44 -7.21 26.36
CA ASP A 176 11.39 -7.29 25.26
C ASP A 176 10.71 -6.97 23.93
N VAL A 177 11.45 -6.43 22.98
CA VAL A 177 11.00 -6.13 21.62
C VAL A 177 11.75 -7.06 20.65
N PRO A 178 11.27 -8.29 20.41
CA PRO A 178 11.96 -9.25 19.56
C PRO A 178 11.94 -8.84 18.08
N ASN A 179 10.91 -8.12 17.63
CA ASN A 179 10.84 -7.65 16.26
C ASN A 179 11.83 -6.51 16.03
N ILE A 180 12.83 -6.76 15.18
CA ILE A 180 13.91 -5.81 14.91
C ILE A 180 13.39 -4.49 14.31
N LEU A 181 12.39 -4.53 13.45
CA LEU A 181 11.83 -3.34 12.79
C LEU A 181 11.10 -2.45 13.80
N VAL A 182 10.36 -3.06 14.73
CA VAL A 182 9.70 -2.32 15.82
C VAL A 182 10.72 -1.71 16.76
N ARG A 183 11.80 -2.42 17.06
CA ARG A 183 12.90 -1.92 17.88
C ARG A 183 13.57 -0.71 17.23
N GLU A 184 13.95 -0.82 15.95
CA GLU A 184 14.53 0.30 15.19
C GLU A 184 13.61 1.52 15.16
N ALA A 185 12.30 1.32 14.98
CA ALA A 185 11.32 2.40 15.00
C ALA A 185 11.24 3.08 16.38
N LEU A 186 11.23 2.31 17.46
CA LEU A 186 11.25 2.83 18.83
C LEU A 186 12.52 3.62 19.13
N ASP A 187 13.67 3.08 18.75
CA ASP A 187 14.98 3.75 18.94
C ASP A 187 15.03 5.09 18.20
N SER A 188 14.41 5.18 17.02
CA SER A 188 14.33 6.43 16.25
C SER A 188 13.42 7.50 16.87
N LEU A 189 12.47 7.10 17.72
CA LEU A 189 11.59 8.03 18.44
C LEU A 189 12.21 8.56 19.74
N LEU A 190 13.22 7.86 20.27
CA LEU A 190 13.88 8.20 21.54
C LEU A 190 15.15 9.05 21.34
N ASN A 191 15.64 9.21 20.11
CA ASN A 191 16.78 10.03 19.70
C ASN A 191 16.31 11.28 18.94
#